data_06c3bae437811e5f0d0dc9d36f59e3a3
#
_entry.id   06c3bae437811e5f0d0dc9d36f59e3a3
#
_cell.length_a   1.000
_cell.length_b   1.000
_cell.length_c   1.000
_cell.angle_alpha   90.00
_cell.angle_beta   90.00
_cell.angle_gamma   90.00
#
_symmetry.space_group_name_H-M   'P 1'
#
loop_
_entity.id
_entity.type
_entity.pdbx_description
1 polymer ?
#
loop_
_entity_poly.entity_id
_entity_poly.type
_entity_poly.pdbx_seq_one_letter_code
_entity_poly.pdbx_strand_id
1 'polypeptide(L)'
;MKHGVTDMLKVILFDVDNTILSFDEYVKESMKNGFEKFEIGTYKEEMFSVFKRINTELWELLEKGELDFEELKKKRWNLIFESLGISADGVAFEKYFREYLYESAIPEDGAMELLKYLHGKYILCVASNGPYMQQVNRLKISGMLPYFSDLFISEEIGSSKPSEKFFHTCIKRLNSKAEQQIQPCEIMIIGDSLSSDMAGGIQVGMQTCFYNPDKKPIPCEMNLNYCVASLKEIKNIL
;
A
#
# COMPACT_ATOMS: atom_id res chain seq x y z
N MET A 1 24.63 6.84 -18.61
CA MET A 1 24.99 7.55 -17.37
C MET A 1 23.89 7.35 -16.35
N LYS A 2 23.76 6.12 -15.77
CA LYS A 2 22.77 5.79 -14.73
C LYS A 2 23.41 5.29 -13.41
N HIS A 3 24.73 5.32 -13.29
CA HIS A 3 25.45 4.76 -12.14
C HIS A 3 25.61 5.72 -10.95
N GLY A 4 25.22 7.00 -11.06
CA GLY A 4 25.42 7.98 -9.99
C GLY A 4 24.26 8.17 -9.01
N VAL A 5 23.06 7.64 -9.28
CA VAL A 5 21.87 7.92 -8.46
C VAL A 5 21.66 6.86 -7.37
N THR A 6 22.04 5.62 -7.63
CA THR A 6 21.92 4.52 -6.66
C THR A 6 22.99 4.55 -5.57
N ASP A 7 24.19 5.11 -5.86
CA ASP A 7 25.27 5.23 -4.87
C ASP A 7 24.95 6.20 -3.71
N MET A 8 23.87 7.00 -3.83
CA MET A 8 23.43 7.94 -2.81
C MET A 8 22.24 7.44 -2.00
N LEU A 9 21.53 6.38 -2.43
CA LEU A 9 20.34 5.90 -1.76
C LEU A 9 20.65 5.28 -0.39
N LYS A 10 19.95 5.71 0.66
CA LYS A 10 20.13 5.26 2.03
C LYS A 10 18.90 4.56 2.61
N VAL A 11 17.71 5.00 2.20
CA VAL A 11 16.43 4.58 2.76
C VAL A 11 15.46 4.14 1.68
N ILE A 12 14.72 3.07 1.94
CA ILE A 12 13.63 2.62 1.09
C ILE A 12 12.35 2.59 1.92
N LEU A 13 11.34 3.33 1.48
CA LEU A 13 9.99 3.29 1.99
C LEU A 13 9.18 2.30 1.13
N PHE A 14 8.57 1.31 1.75
CA PHE A 14 7.67 0.37 1.09
C PHE A 14 6.22 0.69 1.45
N ASP A 15 5.38 0.83 0.45
CA ASP A 15 3.96 0.63 0.65
C ASP A 15 3.68 -0.85 0.96
N VAL A 16 2.51 -1.15 1.54
CA VAL A 16 2.15 -2.51 1.98
C VAL A 16 1.19 -3.18 1.02
N ASP A 17 0.01 -2.59 0.83
CA ASP A 17 -1.12 -3.19 0.13
C ASP A 17 -0.91 -3.17 -1.38
N ASN A 18 -0.96 -4.33 -2.04
CA ASN A 18 -0.62 -4.53 -3.46
C ASN A 18 0.82 -4.11 -3.82
N THR A 19 1.70 -4.01 -2.81
CA THR A 19 3.14 -3.77 -3.03
C THR A 19 3.97 -4.91 -2.45
N ILE A 20 3.89 -5.19 -1.15
CA ILE A 20 4.57 -6.33 -0.51
C ILE A 20 3.61 -7.38 0.01
N LEU A 21 2.35 -7.00 0.27
CA LEU A 21 1.25 -7.92 0.60
C LEU A 21 0.11 -7.72 -0.40
N SER A 22 -0.38 -8.80 -0.99
CA SER A 22 -1.45 -8.78 -1.98
C SER A 22 -2.80 -8.52 -1.33
N PHE A 23 -3.27 -7.27 -1.45
CA PHE A 23 -4.60 -6.90 -1.02
C PHE A 23 -5.67 -7.44 -1.96
N ASP A 24 -5.40 -7.48 -3.25
CA ASP A 24 -6.33 -7.98 -4.27
C ASP A 24 -6.66 -9.47 -4.06
N GLU A 25 -5.65 -10.32 -3.83
CA GLU A 25 -5.89 -11.75 -3.56
C GLU A 25 -6.62 -11.96 -2.24
N TYR A 26 -6.25 -11.19 -1.20
CA TYR A 26 -7.00 -11.18 0.05
C TYR A 26 -8.48 -10.84 -0.17
N VAL A 27 -8.79 -9.82 -0.96
CA VAL A 27 -10.18 -9.42 -1.26
C VAL A 27 -10.94 -10.57 -1.91
N LYS A 28 -10.36 -11.21 -2.92
CA LYS A 28 -10.98 -12.36 -3.62
C LYS A 28 -11.28 -13.50 -2.66
N GLU A 29 -10.32 -13.86 -1.82
CA GLU A 29 -10.52 -14.91 -0.80
C GLU A 29 -11.61 -14.51 0.20
N SER A 30 -11.59 -13.27 0.70
CA SER A 30 -12.59 -12.79 1.66
C SER A 30 -13.99 -12.72 1.06
N MET A 31 -14.12 -12.33 -0.23
CA MET A 31 -15.40 -12.37 -0.95
C MET A 31 -15.91 -13.81 -1.10
N LYS A 32 -15.04 -14.73 -1.54
CA LYS A 32 -15.41 -16.14 -1.71
C LYS A 32 -15.91 -16.73 -0.39
N ASN A 33 -15.13 -16.60 0.67
CA ASN A 33 -15.45 -17.17 1.98
C ASN A 33 -16.62 -16.44 2.65
N GLY A 34 -16.69 -15.12 2.48
CA GLY A 34 -17.76 -14.30 3.04
C GLY A 34 -19.10 -14.55 2.37
N PHE A 35 -19.14 -14.73 1.06
CA PHE A 35 -20.39 -15.03 0.35
C PHE A 35 -21.01 -16.34 0.81
N GLU A 36 -20.18 -17.37 1.04
CA GLU A 36 -20.61 -18.63 1.65
C GLU A 36 -21.09 -18.43 3.09
N LYS A 37 -20.29 -17.74 3.93
CA LYS A 37 -20.60 -17.52 5.33
C LYS A 37 -21.89 -16.73 5.57
N PHE A 38 -22.18 -15.75 4.72
CA PHE A 38 -23.37 -14.90 4.81
C PHE A 38 -24.55 -15.42 3.97
N GLU A 39 -24.38 -16.55 3.30
CA GLU A 39 -25.40 -17.19 2.45
C GLU A 39 -25.95 -16.24 1.36
N ILE A 40 -25.09 -15.37 0.81
CA ILE A 40 -25.47 -14.31 -0.16
C ILE A 40 -25.16 -14.67 -1.62
N GLY A 41 -24.99 -15.95 -1.90
CA GLY A 41 -24.75 -16.48 -3.25
C GLY A 41 -23.32 -16.99 -3.45
N THR A 42 -22.97 -17.22 -4.70
CA THR A 42 -21.63 -17.73 -5.07
C THR A 42 -20.78 -16.58 -5.62
N TYR A 43 -19.57 -16.40 -5.09
CA TYR A 43 -18.61 -15.46 -5.65
C TYR A 43 -18.26 -15.82 -7.09
N LYS A 44 -18.17 -14.81 -7.94
CA LYS A 44 -17.68 -14.89 -9.32
C LYS A 44 -16.60 -13.85 -9.54
N GLU A 45 -15.61 -14.18 -10.37
CA GLU A 45 -14.42 -13.33 -10.57
C GLU A 45 -14.76 -11.91 -11.07
N GLU A 46 -15.79 -11.77 -11.90
CA GLU A 46 -16.25 -10.46 -12.36
C GLU A 46 -16.71 -9.51 -11.23
N MET A 47 -17.11 -10.06 -10.07
CA MET A 47 -17.53 -9.24 -8.92
C MET A 47 -16.35 -8.51 -8.28
N PHE A 48 -15.14 -9.04 -8.41
CA PHE A 48 -13.94 -8.37 -7.95
C PHE A 48 -13.71 -7.02 -8.63
N SER A 49 -14.03 -6.89 -9.92
CA SER A 49 -13.92 -5.62 -10.64
C SER A 49 -14.84 -4.54 -10.08
N VAL A 50 -16.03 -4.92 -9.59
CA VAL A 50 -16.97 -4.00 -8.92
C VAL A 50 -16.39 -3.55 -7.57
N PHE A 51 -15.84 -4.49 -6.79
CA PHE A 51 -15.13 -4.14 -5.55
C PHE A 51 -13.99 -3.16 -5.84
N LYS A 52 -13.10 -3.49 -6.79
CA LYS A 52 -11.91 -2.68 -7.11
C LYS A 52 -12.29 -1.26 -7.48
N ARG A 53 -13.29 -1.07 -8.34
CA ARG A 53 -13.79 0.26 -8.72
C ARG A 53 -14.31 1.05 -7.52
N ILE A 54 -15.25 0.49 -6.76
CA ILE A 54 -15.89 1.18 -5.65
C ILE A 54 -14.88 1.47 -4.52
N ASN A 55 -14.01 0.52 -4.22
CA ASN A 55 -12.97 0.70 -3.22
C ASN A 55 -11.98 1.80 -3.60
N THR A 56 -11.55 1.85 -4.87
CA THR A 56 -10.68 2.92 -5.38
C THR A 56 -11.35 4.30 -5.25
N GLU A 57 -12.59 4.44 -5.68
CA GLU A 57 -13.37 5.68 -5.58
C GLU A 57 -13.47 6.17 -4.11
N LEU A 58 -13.73 5.26 -3.17
CA LEU A 58 -13.82 5.59 -1.74
C LEU A 58 -12.48 5.99 -1.13
N TRP A 59 -11.39 5.32 -1.51
CA TRP A 59 -10.06 5.69 -1.06
C TRP A 59 -9.60 7.04 -1.61
N GLU A 60 -9.92 7.37 -2.87
CA GLU A 60 -9.66 8.70 -3.45
C GLU A 60 -10.38 9.81 -2.69
N LEU A 61 -11.64 9.60 -2.28
CA LEU A 61 -12.39 10.55 -1.46
C LEU A 61 -11.75 10.71 -0.06
N LEU A 62 -11.28 9.62 0.53
CA LEU A 62 -10.59 9.64 1.82
C LEU A 62 -9.26 10.41 1.71
N GLU A 63 -8.46 10.16 0.66
CA GLU A 63 -7.19 10.86 0.42
C GLU A 63 -7.39 12.37 0.19
N LYS A 64 -8.52 12.77 -0.42
CA LYS A 64 -8.92 14.17 -0.58
C LYS A 64 -9.49 14.80 0.70
N GLY A 65 -9.76 14.00 1.75
CA GLY A 65 -10.42 14.46 2.98
C GLY A 65 -11.92 14.72 2.83
N GLU A 66 -12.55 14.22 1.75
CA GLU A 66 -13.99 14.31 1.47
C GLU A 66 -14.78 13.18 2.13
N LEU A 67 -14.09 12.16 2.65
CA LEU A 67 -14.64 11.03 3.36
C LEU A 67 -13.73 10.69 4.54
N ASP A 68 -14.29 10.29 5.68
CA ASP A 68 -13.51 9.70 6.75
C ASP A 68 -13.53 8.16 6.71
N PHE A 69 -12.63 7.53 7.48
CA PHE A 69 -12.50 6.06 7.46
C PHE A 69 -13.72 5.34 8.05
N GLU A 70 -14.43 5.97 9.01
CA GLU A 70 -15.65 5.42 9.58
C GLU A 70 -16.80 5.43 8.56
N GLU A 71 -16.90 6.50 7.77
CA GLU A 71 -17.86 6.59 6.68
C GLU A 71 -17.55 5.60 5.55
N LEU A 72 -16.26 5.43 5.18
CA LEU A 72 -15.84 4.43 4.21
C LEU A 72 -16.30 3.04 4.63
N LYS A 73 -16.08 2.65 5.88
CA LYS A 73 -16.51 1.36 6.44
C LYS A 73 -18.02 1.13 6.35
N LYS A 74 -18.82 2.18 6.58
CA LYS A 74 -20.27 2.09 6.47
C LYS A 74 -20.79 2.00 5.04
N LYS A 75 -20.07 2.60 4.08
CA LYS A 75 -20.51 2.72 2.68
C LYS A 75 -20.03 1.56 1.80
N ARG A 76 -18.79 1.10 1.96
CA ARG A 76 -18.12 0.23 1.00
C ARG A 76 -18.93 -0.98 0.58
N TRP A 77 -19.24 -1.88 1.49
CA TRP A 77 -19.95 -3.11 1.14
C TRP A 77 -21.42 -2.90 0.81
N ASN A 78 -22.07 -1.86 1.33
CA ASN A 78 -23.43 -1.50 0.91
C ASN A 78 -23.46 -1.09 -0.57
N LEU A 79 -22.51 -0.25 -1.01
CA LEU A 79 -22.41 0.17 -2.41
C LEU A 79 -22.03 -0.99 -3.34
N ILE A 80 -21.14 -1.88 -2.88
CA ILE A 80 -20.77 -3.08 -3.64
C ILE A 80 -21.96 -4.00 -3.81
N PHE A 81 -22.69 -4.31 -2.75
CA PHE A 81 -23.87 -5.17 -2.81
C PHE A 81 -25.00 -4.55 -3.64
N GLU A 82 -25.26 -3.26 -3.52
CA GLU A 82 -26.19 -2.55 -4.39
C GLU A 82 -25.80 -2.68 -5.86
N SER A 83 -24.52 -2.45 -6.20
CA SER A 83 -24.00 -2.58 -7.56
C SER A 83 -24.09 -4.01 -8.12
N LEU A 84 -24.01 -5.02 -7.26
CA LEU A 84 -24.11 -6.43 -7.62
C LEU A 84 -25.56 -6.96 -7.59
N GLY A 85 -26.53 -6.15 -7.16
CA GLY A 85 -27.92 -6.58 -6.98
C GLY A 85 -28.10 -7.60 -5.83
N ILE A 86 -27.22 -7.56 -4.82
CA ILE A 86 -27.22 -8.44 -3.66
C ILE A 86 -27.93 -7.74 -2.49
N SER A 87 -28.92 -8.41 -1.89
CA SER A 87 -29.59 -7.92 -0.68
C SER A 87 -28.91 -8.51 0.54
N ALA A 88 -28.00 -7.74 1.18
CA ALA A 88 -27.26 -8.15 2.37
C ALA A 88 -26.87 -6.95 3.22
N ASP A 89 -26.54 -7.19 4.49
CA ASP A 89 -26.00 -6.18 5.41
C ASP A 89 -24.52 -5.90 5.13
N GLY A 90 -24.25 -4.82 4.39
CA GLY A 90 -22.88 -4.44 4.04
C GLY A 90 -22.04 -4.02 5.26
N VAL A 91 -22.65 -3.54 6.33
CA VAL A 91 -21.92 -3.16 7.56
C VAL A 91 -21.46 -4.42 8.31
N ALA A 92 -22.32 -5.43 8.39
CA ALA A 92 -21.94 -6.72 8.97
C ALA A 92 -20.84 -7.41 8.13
N PHE A 93 -20.95 -7.32 6.81
CA PHE A 93 -19.91 -7.87 5.92
C PHE A 93 -18.59 -7.09 6.02
N GLU A 94 -18.62 -5.76 6.16
CA GLU A 94 -17.42 -4.94 6.38
C GLU A 94 -16.69 -5.36 7.65
N LYS A 95 -17.42 -5.64 8.73
CA LYS A 95 -16.81 -6.14 9.97
C LYS A 95 -16.07 -7.45 9.73
N TYR A 96 -16.73 -8.43 9.09
CA TYR A 96 -16.12 -9.71 8.71
C TYR A 96 -14.88 -9.49 7.82
N PHE A 97 -15.01 -8.66 6.78
CA PHE A 97 -13.94 -8.35 5.85
C PHE A 97 -12.69 -7.82 6.58
N ARG A 98 -12.86 -6.93 7.53
CA ARG A 98 -11.75 -6.35 8.30
C ARG A 98 -11.14 -7.33 9.28
N GLU A 99 -11.95 -8.15 9.94
CA GLU A 99 -11.46 -9.21 10.82
C GLU A 99 -10.63 -10.23 10.02
N TYR A 100 -11.10 -10.61 8.84
CA TYR A 100 -10.39 -11.51 7.93
C TYR A 100 -9.07 -10.86 7.45
N LEU A 101 -9.07 -9.57 7.10
CA LEU A 101 -7.87 -8.84 6.69
C LEU A 101 -6.83 -8.75 7.82
N TYR A 102 -7.29 -8.55 9.04
CA TYR A 102 -6.40 -8.46 10.18
C TYR A 102 -5.57 -9.75 10.37
N GLU A 103 -6.14 -10.89 10.06
CA GLU A 103 -5.52 -12.21 10.20
C GLU A 103 -4.88 -12.75 8.92
N SER A 104 -4.97 -12.02 7.82
CA SER A 104 -4.46 -12.44 6.50
C SER A 104 -3.20 -11.66 6.12
N ALA A 105 -2.22 -12.39 5.57
CA ALA A 105 -1.01 -11.79 5.03
C ALA A 105 -0.50 -12.62 3.84
N ILE A 106 -1.01 -12.34 2.66
CA ILE A 106 -0.60 -12.98 1.39
C ILE A 106 0.56 -12.18 0.80
N PRO A 107 1.80 -12.70 0.76
CA PRO A 107 2.93 -11.98 0.17
C PRO A 107 2.76 -11.79 -1.34
N GLU A 108 3.15 -10.63 -1.85
CA GLU A 108 3.39 -10.43 -3.28
C GLU A 108 4.59 -11.27 -3.75
N ASP A 109 4.53 -11.72 -5.02
CA ASP A 109 5.59 -12.56 -5.59
C ASP A 109 6.95 -11.82 -5.59
N GLY A 110 7.93 -12.41 -4.95
CA GLY A 110 9.28 -11.86 -4.81
C GLY A 110 9.44 -10.84 -3.66
N ALA A 111 8.39 -10.50 -2.91
CA ALA A 111 8.48 -9.50 -1.84
C ALA A 111 9.46 -9.91 -0.74
N MET A 112 9.33 -11.12 -0.21
CA MET A 112 10.22 -11.62 0.85
C MET A 112 11.68 -11.72 0.38
N GLU A 113 11.91 -12.17 -0.84
CA GLU A 113 13.24 -12.25 -1.45
C GLU A 113 13.85 -10.87 -1.67
N LEU A 114 13.02 -9.88 -2.02
CA LEU A 114 13.48 -8.50 -2.16
C LEU A 114 13.86 -7.91 -0.80
N LEU A 115 13.02 -8.06 0.22
CA LEU A 115 13.31 -7.56 1.57
C LEU A 115 14.61 -8.18 2.12
N LYS A 116 14.81 -9.49 1.95
CA LYS A 116 16.07 -10.17 2.34
C LYS A 116 17.27 -9.62 1.59
N TYR A 117 17.13 -9.33 0.31
CA TYR A 117 18.22 -8.80 -0.53
C TYR A 117 18.64 -7.40 -0.13
N LEU A 118 17.65 -6.54 0.24
CA LEU A 118 17.88 -5.14 0.59
C LEU A 118 18.25 -4.93 2.06
N HIS A 119 17.87 -5.86 2.93
CA HIS A 119 18.16 -5.78 4.35
C HIS A 119 19.67 -5.75 4.63
N GLY A 120 20.10 -4.78 5.44
CA GLY A 120 21.52 -4.55 5.74
C GLY A 120 22.28 -3.70 4.69
N LYS A 121 21.66 -3.47 3.50
CA LYS A 121 22.20 -2.54 2.50
C LYS A 121 21.57 -1.16 2.62
N TYR A 122 20.28 -1.13 2.96
CA TYR A 122 19.47 0.08 3.10
C TYR A 122 18.68 0.06 4.41
N ILE A 123 18.29 1.22 4.90
CA ILE A 123 17.29 1.35 5.96
C ILE A 123 15.93 1.10 5.31
N LEU A 124 15.26 0.02 5.68
CA LEU A 124 13.94 -0.30 5.16
C LEU A 124 12.86 0.20 6.12
N CYS A 125 11.87 0.89 5.60
CA CYS A 125 10.74 1.37 6.37
C CYS A 125 9.43 1.12 5.63
N VAL A 126 8.33 1.04 6.35
CA VAL A 126 6.97 0.99 5.79
C VAL A 126 6.42 2.40 5.66
N ALA A 127 5.62 2.65 4.60
CA ALA A 127 4.83 3.87 4.41
C ALA A 127 3.42 3.50 3.93
N SER A 128 2.42 3.45 4.84
CA SER A 128 1.09 2.94 4.52
C SER A 128 -0.04 3.84 5.02
N ASN A 129 -1.14 3.88 4.22
CA ASN A 129 -2.40 4.55 4.60
C ASN A 129 -3.37 3.61 5.36
N GLY A 130 -3.02 2.35 5.56
CA GLY A 130 -3.83 1.39 6.31
C GLY A 130 -3.84 1.63 7.82
N PRO A 131 -4.76 0.99 8.57
CA PRO A 131 -4.79 1.05 10.04
C PRO A 131 -3.54 0.46 10.69
N TYR A 132 -3.02 1.13 11.73
CA TYR A 132 -1.75 0.78 12.36
C TYR A 132 -1.66 -0.68 12.83
N MET A 133 -2.59 -1.09 13.70
CA MET A 133 -2.58 -2.45 14.26
C MET A 133 -2.76 -3.53 13.19
N GLN A 134 -3.55 -3.24 12.15
CA GLN A 134 -3.75 -4.15 11.02
C GLN A 134 -2.45 -4.35 10.25
N GLN A 135 -1.74 -3.29 9.89
CA GLN A 135 -0.49 -3.40 9.14
C GLN A 135 0.61 -4.09 9.97
N VAL A 136 0.74 -3.73 11.25
CA VAL A 136 1.69 -4.40 12.16
C VAL A 136 1.43 -5.90 12.25
N ASN A 137 0.16 -6.31 12.44
CA ASN A 137 -0.18 -7.72 12.54
C ASN A 137 0.07 -8.49 11.24
N ARG A 138 -0.31 -7.93 10.10
CA ARG A 138 -0.09 -8.55 8.79
C ARG A 138 1.41 -8.69 8.45
N LEU A 139 2.22 -7.68 8.76
CA LEU A 139 3.68 -7.75 8.61
C LEU A 139 4.30 -8.79 9.56
N LYS A 140 3.73 -8.96 10.76
CA LYS A 140 4.15 -10.00 11.70
C LYS A 140 3.81 -11.40 11.20
N ILE A 141 2.58 -11.63 10.74
CA ILE A 141 2.10 -12.92 10.21
C ILE A 141 2.94 -13.33 8.98
N SER A 142 3.21 -12.39 8.07
CA SER A 142 4.04 -12.66 6.88
C SER A 142 5.52 -12.89 7.18
N GLY A 143 5.98 -12.62 8.41
CA GLY A 143 7.40 -12.65 8.78
C GLY A 143 8.21 -11.49 8.21
N MET A 144 7.56 -10.44 7.68
CA MET A 144 8.23 -9.29 7.08
C MET A 144 8.61 -8.21 8.09
N LEU A 145 7.92 -8.13 9.24
CA LEU A 145 8.13 -7.10 10.25
C LEU A 145 9.60 -6.91 10.68
N PRO A 146 10.42 -7.97 10.89
CA PRO A 146 11.81 -7.82 11.33
C PRO A 146 12.75 -7.11 10.34
N TYR A 147 12.34 -6.97 9.06
CA TYR A 147 13.15 -6.30 8.04
C TYR A 147 13.03 -4.77 8.11
N PHE A 148 12.02 -4.24 8.80
CA PHE A 148 11.74 -2.81 8.84
C PHE A 148 12.27 -2.16 10.11
N SER A 149 12.99 -1.06 9.93
CA SER A 149 13.54 -0.22 11.01
C SER A 149 12.50 0.73 11.60
N ASP A 150 11.49 1.10 10.83
CA ASP A 150 10.37 1.97 11.24
C ASP A 150 9.11 1.71 10.42
N LEU A 151 7.96 2.06 11.00
CA LEU A 151 6.65 1.95 10.35
C LEU A 151 6.00 3.34 10.34
N PHE A 152 5.90 3.93 9.15
CA PHE A 152 5.20 5.18 8.92
C PHE A 152 3.77 4.88 8.49
N ILE A 153 2.86 4.93 9.42
CA ILE A 153 1.44 4.62 9.21
C ILE A 153 0.62 5.88 9.39
N SER A 154 -0.27 6.17 8.45
CA SER A 154 -1.05 7.41 8.40
C SER A 154 -1.87 7.66 9.66
N GLU A 155 -2.43 6.62 10.27
CA GLU A 155 -3.20 6.71 11.51
C GLU A 155 -2.36 7.24 12.69
N GLU A 156 -1.10 6.79 12.82
CA GLU A 156 -0.17 7.26 13.85
C GLU A 156 0.36 8.68 13.55
N ILE A 157 0.63 8.97 12.27
CA ILE A 157 1.16 10.25 11.82
C ILE A 157 0.10 11.36 11.88
N GLY A 158 -1.19 10.99 11.76
CA GLY A 158 -2.30 11.95 11.66
C GLY A 158 -2.30 12.68 10.31
N SER A 159 -1.80 12.03 9.27
CA SER A 159 -1.81 12.50 7.88
C SER A 159 -1.51 11.33 6.95
N SER A 160 -2.18 11.26 5.80
CA SER A 160 -2.03 10.19 4.81
C SER A 160 -1.17 10.61 3.61
N LYS A 161 -0.60 9.63 2.88
CA LYS A 161 -0.09 9.83 1.52
C LYS A 161 -1.27 10.29 0.63
N PRO A 162 -1.09 11.25 -0.30
CA PRO A 162 0.16 11.85 -0.75
C PRO A 162 0.56 13.14 -0.01
N SER A 163 -0.03 13.48 1.14
CA SER A 163 0.24 14.74 1.84
C SER A 163 1.72 14.93 2.14
N GLU A 164 2.25 16.12 1.84
CA GLU A 164 3.62 16.51 2.22
C GLU A 164 3.88 16.33 3.72
N LYS A 165 2.88 16.59 4.55
CA LYS A 165 2.98 16.43 6.01
C LYS A 165 3.34 14.99 6.38
N PHE A 166 2.77 13.99 5.68
CA PHE A 166 3.12 12.58 5.88
C PHE A 166 4.61 12.35 5.62
N PHE A 167 5.07 12.70 4.42
CA PHE A 167 6.46 12.47 4.00
C PHE A 167 7.48 13.29 4.79
N HIS A 168 7.18 14.54 5.11
CA HIS A 168 8.04 15.36 5.98
C HIS A 168 8.15 14.78 7.40
N THR A 169 7.08 14.16 7.92
CA THR A 169 7.13 13.45 9.19
C THR A 169 8.03 12.22 9.12
N CYS A 170 7.96 11.46 8.02
CA CYS A 170 8.88 10.33 7.78
C CYS A 170 10.34 10.79 7.77
N ILE A 171 10.67 11.82 6.97
CA ILE A 171 12.02 12.40 6.89
C ILE A 171 12.51 12.89 8.26
N LYS A 172 11.66 13.60 8.99
CA LYS A 172 11.98 14.09 10.33
C LYS A 172 12.29 12.96 11.31
N ARG A 173 11.48 11.90 11.32
CA ARG A 173 11.71 10.71 12.18
C ARG A 173 12.99 9.96 11.80
N LEU A 174 13.26 9.79 10.51
CA LEU A 174 14.52 9.22 10.02
C LEU A 174 15.71 10.04 10.51
N ASN A 175 15.67 11.34 10.32
CA ASN A 175 16.75 12.26 10.71
C ASN A 175 16.94 12.34 12.23
N SER A 176 15.92 12.09 13.04
CA SER A 176 16.07 12.06 14.50
C SER A 176 16.88 10.87 15.02
N LYS A 177 17.04 9.81 14.19
CA LYS A 177 17.76 8.58 14.50
C LYS A 177 19.09 8.46 13.74
N ALA A 178 19.31 9.30 12.74
CA ALA A 178 20.48 9.23 11.85
C ALA A 178 21.67 10.04 12.40
N GLU A 179 22.87 9.53 12.23
CA GLU A 179 24.11 10.28 12.55
C GLU A 179 24.38 11.41 11.55
N GLN A 180 23.95 11.24 10.31
CA GLN A 180 24.04 12.25 9.25
C GLN A 180 22.66 12.52 8.67
N GLN A 181 22.41 13.78 8.33
CA GLN A 181 21.14 14.20 7.76
C GLN A 181 20.87 13.47 6.44
N ILE A 182 19.70 12.83 6.35
CA ILE A 182 19.20 12.15 5.15
C ILE A 182 18.40 13.16 4.33
N GLN A 183 18.77 13.33 3.06
CA GLN A 183 18.07 14.20 2.12
C GLN A 183 16.94 13.45 1.42
N PRO A 184 15.87 14.12 0.96
CA PRO A 184 14.78 13.45 0.22
C PRO A 184 15.27 12.61 -0.97
N CYS A 185 16.24 13.08 -1.75
CA CYS A 185 16.80 12.37 -2.90
C CYS A 185 17.58 11.08 -2.52
N GLU A 186 17.91 10.90 -1.24
CA GLU A 186 18.52 9.68 -0.69
C GLU A 186 17.47 8.66 -0.20
N ILE A 187 16.18 8.96 -0.38
CA ILE A 187 15.05 8.10 -0.01
C ILE A 187 14.32 7.69 -1.29
N MET A 188 14.00 6.41 -1.42
CA MET A 188 13.13 5.89 -2.48
C MET A 188 11.82 5.40 -1.88
N ILE A 189 10.69 5.76 -2.49
CA ILE A 189 9.41 5.12 -2.21
C ILE A 189 9.10 4.09 -3.29
N ILE A 190 8.72 2.88 -2.86
CA ILE A 190 8.26 1.78 -3.71
C ILE A 190 6.80 1.53 -3.37
N GLY A 191 5.91 1.63 -4.36
CA GLY A 191 4.47 1.45 -4.17
C GLY A 191 3.71 1.25 -5.47
N ASP A 192 2.44 0.84 -5.39
CA ASP A 192 1.54 0.55 -6.52
C ASP A 192 0.57 1.67 -6.86
N SER A 193 0.58 2.77 -6.08
CA SER A 193 -0.34 3.89 -6.25
C SER A 193 0.32 5.10 -6.89
N LEU A 194 -0.21 5.54 -8.06
CA LEU A 194 0.23 6.78 -8.69
C LEU A 194 -0.22 8.01 -7.89
N SER A 195 -1.43 7.97 -7.29
CA SER A 195 -2.02 9.12 -6.57
C SER A 195 -1.43 9.33 -5.19
N SER A 196 -1.04 8.28 -4.49
CA SER A 196 -0.56 8.38 -3.11
C SER A 196 0.96 8.25 -2.99
N ASP A 197 1.55 7.14 -3.49
CA ASP A 197 2.98 6.88 -3.33
C ASP A 197 3.82 7.73 -4.26
N MET A 198 3.51 7.64 -5.56
CA MET A 198 4.32 8.30 -6.57
C MET A 198 4.15 9.81 -6.52
N ALA A 199 2.91 10.31 -6.49
CA ALA A 199 2.64 11.73 -6.39
C ALA A 199 3.28 12.36 -5.14
N GLY A 200 3.11 11.72 -3.98
CA GLY A 200 3.66 12.22 -2.73
C GLY A 200 5.19 12.17 -2.69
N GLY A 201 5.79 11.08 -3.18
CA GLY A 201 7.26 10.97 -3.28
C GLY A 201 7.88 12.03 -4.21
N ILE A 202 7.30 12.26 -5.38
CA ILE A 202 7.72 13.31 -6.32
C ILE A 202 7.64 14.69 -5.66
N GLN A 203 6.53 14.98 -5.00
CA GLN A 203 6.25 16.29 -4.39
C GLN A 203 7.32 16.69 -3.36
N VAL A 204 7.85 15.73 -2.60
CA VAL A 204 8.90 16.00 -1.59
C VAL A 204 10.32 15.74 -2.09
N GLY A 205 10.51 15.41 -3.37
CA GLY A 205 11.81 15.19 -3.98
C GLY A 205 12.46 13.84 -3.66
N MET A 206 11.69 12.83 -3.30
CA MET A 206 12.15 11.44 -3.17
C MET A 206 12.31 10.77 -4.54
N GLN A 207 13.11 9.72 -4.59
CA GLN A 207 13.09 8.80 -5.73
C GLN A 207 11.83 7.95 -5.67
N THR A 208 11.31 7.59 -6.85
CA THR A 208 10.08 6.81 -6.99
C THR A 208 10.31 5.54 -7.79
N CYS A 209 9.77 4.44 -7.30
CA CYS A 209 9.72 3.16 -8.00
C CYS A 209 8.27 2.66 -8.02
N PHE A 210 7.62 2.81 -9.15
CA PHE A 210 6.22 2.39 -9.35
C PHE A 210 6.19 0.88 -9.60
N TYR A 211 5.57 0.13 -8.69
CA TYR A 211 5.25 -1.28 -8.89
C TYR A 211 3.95 -1.39 -9.69
N ASN A 212 4.06 -1.87 -10.93
CA ASN A 212 2.98 -1.83 -11.91
C ASN A 212 2.82 -3.18 -12.64
N PRO A 213 2.42 -4.25 -11.93
CA PRO A 213 2.23 -5.56 -12.54
C PRO A 213 1.09 -5.55 -13.59
N ASP A 214 0.07 -4.74 -13.37
CA ASP A 214 -1.11 -4.62 -14.24
C ASP A 214 -0.87 -3.74 -15.47
N LYS A 215 0.32 -3.13 -15.62
CA LYS A 215 0.64 -2.19 -16.71
C LYS A 215 -0.34 -1.03 -16.82
N LYS A 216 -0.78 -0.50 -15.67
CA LYS A 216 -1.62 0.70 -15.60
C LYS A 216 -0.98 1.83 -16.40
N PRO A 217 -1.74 2.65 -17.14
CA PRO A 217 -1.20 3.80 -17.85
C PRO A 217 -0.62 4.82 -16.87
N ILE A 218 0.54 5.39 -17.23
CA ILE A 218 1.22 6.42 -16.44
C ILE A 218 0.97 7.77 -17.12
N PRO A 219 0.45 8.79 -16.39
CA PRO A 219 0.30 10.14 -16.93
C PRO A 219 1.63 10.69 -17.45
N CYS A 220 1.60 11.31 -18.66
CA CYS A 220 2.81 11.80 -19.33
C CYS A 220 3.57 12.86 -18.52
N GLU A 221 2.87 13.60 -17.66
CA GLU A 221 3.41 14.62 -16.78
C GLU A 221 4.09 14.06 -15.52
N MET A 222 3.89 12.77 -15.21
CA MET A 222 4.44 12.15 -14.01
C MET A 222 5.86 11.61 -14.27
N ASN A 223 6.85 12.29 -13.74
CA ASN A 223 8.26 11.92 -13.88
C ASN A 223 8.66 10.87 -12.82
N LEU A 224 8.50 9.59 -13.15
CA LEU A 224 8.95 8.48 -12.30
C LEU A 224 10.43 8.17 -12.55
N ASN A 225 11.17 7.84 -11.48
CA ASN A 225 12.54 7.37 -11.63
C ASN A 225 12.58 5.94 -12.20
N TYR A 226 11.68 5.07 -11.69
CA TYR A 226 11.57 3.67 -12.10
C TYR A 226 10.11 3.24 -12.17
N CYS A 227 9.84 2.31 -13.10
CA CYS A 227 8.59 1.56 -13.18
C CYS A 227 8.93 0.09 -13.44
N VAL A 228 8.43 -0.82 -12.60
CA VAL A 228 8.72 -2.25 -12.67
C VAL A 228 7.42 -3.05 -12.68
N ALA A 229 7.38 -4.13 -13.45
CA ALA A 229 6.24 -5.04 -13.47
C ALA A 229 6.39 -6.18 -12.44
N SER A 230 7.59 -6.38 -11.91
CA SER A 230 7.87 -7.40 -10.89
C SER A 230 8.82 -6.84 -9.84
N LEU A 231 8.59 -7.19 -8.57
CA LEU A 231 9.49 -6.83 -7.47
C LEU A 231 10.90 -7.40 -7.66
N LYS A 232 11.02 -8.49 -8.42
CA LYS A 232 12.33 -9.10 -8.76
C LYS A 232 13.21 -8.18 -9.60
N GLU A 233 12.61 -7.31 -10.42
CA GLU A 233 13.35 -6.34 -11.25
C GLU A 233 14.06 -5.27 -10.42
N ILE A 234 13.57 -4.99 -9.21
CA ILE A 234 14.18 -3.99 -8.32
C ILE A 234 15.60 -4.34 -7.94
N LYS A 235 15.95 -5.65 -7.88
CA LYS A 235 17.34 -6.10 -7.64
C LYS A 235 18.32 -5.70 -8.75
N ASN A 236 17.83 -5.37 -9.95
CA ASN A 236 18.66 -4.87 -11.05
C ASN A 236 18.81 -3.34 -11.02
N ILE A 237 18.03 -2.68 -10.16
CA ILE A 237 18.04 -1.23 -9.97
C ILE A 237 18.91 -0.88 -8.76
N LEU A 238 18.81 -1.71 -7.69
CA LEU A 238 19.44 -1.57 -6.39
C LEU A 238 20.42 -2.76 -6.14
#